data_0c598f53e83a11f4af7356aac9336d9b
#
_entry.id   0c598f53e83a11f4af7356aac9336d9b
#
_cell.length_a   1.000
_cell.length_b   1.000
_cell.length_c   1.000
_cell.angle_alpha   90.00
_cell.angle_beta   90.00
_cell.angle_gamma   90.00
#
_symmetry.space_group_name_H-M   'P 1'
#
loop_
_entity.id
_entity.type
_entity.pdbx_description
1 polymer ?
#
loop_
_entity_poly.entity_id
_entity_poly.type
_entity_poly.pdbx_seq_one_letter_code
_entity_poly.pdbx_strand_id
1 'polypeptide(L)'
;VERADTTARLIGVEAGNRVWAWRPNVAGVSEVLHAEWRDHTYPAHTHDTWTVLLVDDGLIGYQLDRRGHAAVPHTGVTVLPPHVVHDGRPASSHGFRKRVVYLDGDVFPESLIGSAVDAPLILDGQLRRESSALDRALVHGDDLEAQSRLALVVERVAWHLTGRPELAVARPPAGVAGRARELLDADPGGVTGIADVAAAVGVSSAHLIRSFTRTYGIPPHRYLIGRRLDLARQRLLAGEAPVEVATATGFYDQAHLTRHFRQLLATTPGRYQRGTT
;
A
#
# COMPACT_ATOMS: atom_id res chain seq x y z
N VAL A 1 -24.77 -2.15 3.03
CA VAL A 1 -23.41 -2.66 3.23
C VAL A 1 -22.76 -1.76 4.24
N GLU A 2 -22.56 -2.27 5.45
CA GLU A 2 -21.99 -1.56 6.59
C GLU A 2 -20.53 -1.22 6.30
N ARG A 3 -20.20 0.08 6.31
CA ARG A 3 -18.85 0.58 5.96
C ARG A 3 -17.91 0.28 7.12
N ALA A 4 -16.88 -0.52 6.87
CA ALA A 4 -15.79 -0.71 7.81
C ALA A 4 -15.13 0.66 8.11
N ASP A 5 -15.10 1.03 9.38
CA ASP A 5 -14.43 2.22 9.89
C ASP A 5 -12.91 2.06 9.72
N THR A 6 -12.36 2.71 8.68
CA THR A 6 -10.94 2.60 8.28
C THR A 6 -10.01 3.40 9.21
N THR A 7 -10.52 3.91 10.32
CA THR A 7 -9.77 4.75 11.25
C THR A 7 -8.81 3.88 12.07
N ALA A 8 -7.51 4.22 12.04
CA ALA A 8 -6.53 3.59 12.92
C ALA A 8 -6.94 3.76 14.39
N ARG A 9 -7.13 2.65 15.10
CA ARG A 9 -7.50 2.67 16.52
C ARG A 9 -6.28 2.36 17.37
N LEU A 10 -6.02 3.19 18.36
CA LEU A 10 -5.09 2.88 19.44
C LEU A 10 -5.66 1.69 20.22
N ILE A 11 -5.02 0.52 20.14
CA ILE A 11 -5.50 -0.72 20.77
C ILE A 11 -4.99 -0.86 22.20
N GLY A 12 -3.82 -0.29 22.53
CA GLY A 12 -3.26 -0.41 23.87
C GLY A 12 -2.20 0.64 24.18
N VAL A 13 -2.18 1.07 25.44
CA VAL A 13 -1.13 1.89 26.03
C VAL A 13 -0.83 1.31 27.40
N GLU A 14 0.31 0.65 27.57
CA GLU A 14 0.81 0.22 28.87
C GLU A 14 2.29 0.62 29.01
N ALA A 15 2.63 1.34 30.08
CA ALA A 15 4.00 1.59 30.52
C ALA A 15 5.02 1.97 29.39
N GLY A 16 4.60 2.76 28.41
CA GLY A 16 5.46 3.18 27.29
C GLY A 16 5.35 2.31 26.02
N ASN A 17 4.46 1.34 26.01
CA ASN A 17 4.11 0.54 24.83
C ASN A 17 2.89 1.13 24.13
N ARG A 18 2.90 1.20 22.80
CA ARG A 18 1.80 1.74 21.99
C ARG A 18 1.55 0.84 20.78
N VAL A 19 0.28 0.55 20.50
CA VAL A 19 -0.15 -0.23 19.33
C VAL A 19 -1.32 0.45 18.64
N TRP A 20 -1.19 0.60 17.34
CA TRP A 20 -2.27 1.02 16.44
C TRP A 20 -2.49 -0.07 15.42
N ALA A 21 -3.73 -0.46 15.18
CA ALA A 21 -4.08 -1.35 14.10
C ALA A 21 -5.38 -0.91 13.43
N TRP A 22 -5.49 -1.23 12.15
CA TRP A 22 -6.70 -0.98 11.37
C TRP A 22 -6.75 -1.87 10.14
N ARG A 23 -7.94 -2.05 9.62
CA ARG A 23 -8.17 -2.76 8.36
C ARG A 23 -8.43 -1.75 7.25
N PRO A 24 -7.53 -1.61 6.26
CA PRO A 24 -7.75 -0.70 5.14
C PRO A 24 -8.72 -1.33 4.13
N ASN A 25 -9.33 -0.48 3.29
CA ASN A 25 -10.18 -0.95 2.18
C ASN A 25 -9.33 -1.17 0.91
N VAL A 26 -8.30 -1.99 1.01
CA VAL A 26 -7.38 -2.31 -0.10
C VAL A 26 -7.31 -3.82 -0.24
N ALA A 27 -7.74 -4.34 -1.39
CA ALA A 27 -7.72 -5.77 -1.68
C ALA A 27 -6.29 -6.33 -1.54
N GLY A 28 -6.17 -7.48 -0.88
CA GLY A 28 -4.90 -8.11 -0.58
C GLY A 28 -4.23 -7.61 0.72
N VAL A 29 -4.82 -6.63 1.44
CA VAL A 29 -4.32 -6.17 2.74
C VAL A 29 -5.33 -6.50 3.83
N SER A 30 -4.97 -7.43 4.72
CA SER A 30 -5.83 -7.85 5.84
C SER A 30 -5.82 -6.86 6.98
N GLU A 31 -4.63 -6.34 7.34
CA GLU A 31 -4.44 -5.46 8.49
C GLU A 31 -3.15 -4.65 8.33
N VAL A 32 -3.13 -3.47 8.94
CA VAL A 32 -1.91 -2.67 9.18
C VAL A 32 -1.74 -2.52 10.68
N LEU A 33 -0.51 -2.73 11.17
CA LEU A 33 -0.18 -2.60 12.58
C LEU A 33 1.10 -1.76 12.75
N HIS A 34 1.00 -0.71 13.55
CA HIS A 34 2.15 0.05 14.03
C HIS A 34 2.34 -0.23 15.52
N ALA A 35 3.56 -0.46 15.94
CA ALA A 35 3.86 -0.72 17.34
C ALA A 35 5.17 -0.07 17.79
N GLU A 36 5.11 0.47 19.00
CA GLU A 36 6.27 0.93 19.77
C GLU A 36 6.33 0.10 21.05
N TRP A 37 7.38 -0.70 21.21
CA TRP A 37 7.55 -1.61 22.33
C TRP A 37 8.88 -1.36 23.02
N ARG A 38 8.86 -1.36 24.37
CA ARG A 38 10.09 -1.30 25.19
C ARG A 38 10.60 -2.68 25.54
N ASP A 39 9.73 -3.53 26.01
CA ASP A 39 10.06 -4.83 26.60
C ASP A 39 9.12 -5.97 26.19
N HIS A 40 8.14 -5.69 25.33
CA HIS A 40 7.16 -6.69 24.90
C HIS A 40 7.79 -7.80 24.08
N THR A 41 7.49 -9.03 24.46
CA THR A 41 7.88 -10.25 23.75
C THR A 41 6.64 -10.92 23.19
N TYR A 42 6.66 -11.20 21.89
CA TYR A 42 5.65 -12.01 21.24
C TYR A 42 5.97 -13.49 21.48
N PRO A 43 5.09 -14.24 22.17
CA PRO A 43 5.26 -15.69 22.29
C PRO A 43 5.18 -16.36 20.92
N ALA A 44 5.66 -17.61 20.83
CA ALA A 44 5.59 -18.39 19.61
C ALA A 44 4.14 -18.56 19.15
N HIS A 45 3.85 -18.15 17.90
CA HIS A 45 2.52 -18.18 17.29
C HIS A 45 2.60 -18.37 15.76
N THR A 46 1.46 -18.50 15.13
CA THR A 46 1.30 -18.48 13.66
C THR A 46 0.14 -17.56 13.29
N HIS A 47 0.08 -17.13 12.05
CA HIS A 47 -1.07 -16.48 11.43
C HIS A 47 -1.24 -17.01 9.99
N ASP A 48 -2.36 -16.70 9.37
CA ASP A 48 -2.75 -17.13 8.01
C ASP A 48 -2.41 -16.09 6.92
N THR A 49 -1.71 -15.03 7.31
CA THR A 49 -1.34 -13.91 6.45
C THR A 49 0.17 -13.88 6.16
N TRP A 50 0.55 -13.27 5.04
CA TRP A 50 1.93 -12.84 4.84
C TRP A 50 2.20 -11.56 5.63
N THR A 51 3.37 -11.46 6.23
CA THR A 51 3.80 -10.28 6.98
C THR A 51 4.89 -9.52 6.24
N VAL A 52 4.66 -8.25 5.96
CA VAL A 52 5.70 -7.32 5.48
C VAL A 52 6.04 -6.38 6.63
N LEU A 53 7.20 -6.61 7.24
CA LEU A 53 7.65 -5.93 8.46
C LEU A 53 8.77 -4.92 8.14
N LEU A 54 8.58 -3.70 8.60
CA LEU A 54 9.55 -2.60 8.60
C LEU A 54 9.94 -2.26 10.05
N VAL A 55 11.20 -2.33 10.38
CA VAL A 55 11.73 -1.80 11.64
C VAL A 55 12.21 -0.37 11.38
N ASP A 56 11.70 0.59 12.17
CA ASP A 56 12.07 2.00 12.08
C ASP A 56 13.12 2.39 13.14
N ASP A 57 13.09 1.70 14.28
CA ASP A 57 14.03 1.94 15.38
C ASP A 57 14.20 0.67 16.22
N GLY A 58 15.36 0.53 16.87
CA GLY A 58 15.69 -0.65 17.66
C GLY A 58 15.98 -1.91 16.85
N LEU A 59 15.97 -3.05 17.51
CA LEU A 59 16.28 -4.34 16.94
C LEU A 59 15.29 -5.40 17.43
N ILE A 60 14.75 -6.21 16.50
CA ILE A 60 13.88 -7.32 16.83
C ILE A 60 14.63 -8.63 16.55
N GLY A 61 14.90 -9.38 17.61
CA GLY A 61 15.33 -10.79 17.49
C GLY A 61 14.08 -11.67 17.39
N TYR A 62 14.06 -12.63 16.47
CA TYR A 62 12.95 -13.56 16.33
C TYR A 62 13.42 -14.94 15.89
N GLN A 63 12.62 -15.96 16.20
CA GLN A 63 12.75 -17.27 15.60
C GLN A 63 11.71 -17.43 14.50
N LEU A 64 12.09 -18.09 13.40
CA LEU A 64 11.21 -18.49 12.33
C LEU A 64 11.53 -19.94 12.01
N ASP A 65 10.55 -20.85 12.13
CA ASP A 65 10.75 -22.28 12.00
C ASP A 65 12.00 -22.79 12.79
N ARG A 66 12.11 -22.37 14.06
CA ARG A 66 13.22 -22.71 14.98
C ARG A 66 14.60 -22.16 14.59
N ARG A 67 14.70 -21.32 13.57
CA ARG A 67 15.94 -20.64 13.18
C ARG A 67 15.93 -19.20 13.70
N GLY A 68 17.05 -18.75 14.26
CA GLY A 68 17.20 -17.41 14.81
C GLY A 68 17.50 -16.37 13.71
N HIS A 69 16.76 -15.27 13.74
CA HIS A 69 16.90 -14.15 12.84
C HIS A 69 16.85 -12.81 13.57
N ALA A 70 17.18 -11.73 12.87
CA ALA A 70 17.03 -10.38 13.35
C ALA A 70 16.45 -9.46 12.27
N ALA A 71 15.45 -8.66 12.65
CA ALA A 71 14.95 -7.55 11.82
C ALA A 71 15.63 -6.25 12.25
N VAL A 72 16.31 -5.60 11.32
CA VAL A 72 17.21 -4.46 11.54
C VAL A 72 16.58 -3.18 11.02
N PRO A 73 16.74 -2.04 11.73
CA PRO A 73 16.18 -0.77 11.27
C PRO A 73 16.86 -0.31 9.98
N HIS A 74 16.11 0.38 9.14
CA HIS A 74 16.54 1.09 7.93
C HIS A 74 17.22 0.28 6.81
N THR A 75 17.51 -1.02 7.01
CA THR A 75 18.33 -1.81 6.06
C THR A 75 17.53 -2.68 5.10
N GLY A 76 16.40 -3.21 5.53
CA GLY A 76 15.64 -4.17 4.74
C GLY A 76 14.17 -4.24 5.09
N VAL A 77 13.52 -5.22 4.50
CA VAL A 77 12.14 -5.61 4.76
C VAL A 77 12.16 -7.08 5.19
N THR A 78 11.53 -7.38 6.32
CA THR A 78 11.36 -8.77 6.75
C THR A 78 10.01 -9.28 6.24
N VAL A 79 10.02 -10.43 5.58
CA VAL A 79 8.83 -11.09 5.05
C VAL A 79 8.64 -12.41 5.78
N LEU A 80 7.55 -12.55 6.54
CA LEU A 80 7.20 -13.79 7.22
C LEU A 80 6.04 -14.47 6.50
N PRO A 81 6.15 -15.77 6.19
CA PRO A 81 5.10 -16.50 5.50
C PRO A 81 3.98 -16.92 6.45
N PRO A 82 2.76 -17.20 5.91
CA PRO A 82 1.67 -17.76 6.68
C PRO A 82 2.00 -19.16 7.21
N HIS A 83 1.31 -19.57 8.29
CA HIS A 83 1.32 -20.88 8.91
C HIS A 83 2.67 -21.35 9.49
N VAL A 84 3.70 -20.52 9.46
CA VAL A 84 5.03 -20.83 10.01
C VAL A 84 5.16 -20.25 11.41
N VAL A 85 5.59 -21.08 12.36
CA VAL A 85 5.78 -20.68 13.76
C VAL A 85 6.90 -19.66 13.87
N HIS A 86 6.60 -18.54 14.50
CA HIS A 86 7.58 -17.49 14.80
C HIS A 86 7.28 -16.82 16.14
N ASP A 87 8.29 -16.21 16.72
CA ASP A 87 8.22 -15.36 17.90
C ASP A 87 8.81 -13.97 17.62
N GLY A 88 8.98 -13.16 18.64
CA GLY A 88 9.65 -11.87 18.50
C GLY A 88 9.93 -11.22 19.85
N ARG A 89 11.14 -10.65 20.02
CA ARG A 89 11.56 -9.97 21.25
C ARG A 89 12.46 -8.80 20.95
N PRO A 90 12.48 -7.78 21.83
CA PRO A 90 13.49 -6.73 21.76
C PRO A 90 14.90 -7.35 21.83
N ALA A 91 15.77 -6.92 20.94
CA ALA A 91 17.19 -7.25 20.95
C ALA A 91 18.06 -6.00 21.17
N SER A 92 17.43 -4.85 21.47
CA SER A 92 18.03 -3.59 21.91
C SER A 92 17.48 -3.19 23.27
N SER A 93 18.26 -2.48 24.08
CA SER A 93 17.89 -2.06 25.45
C SER A 93 16.78 -1.01 25.52
N HIS A 94 16.51 -0.32 24.41
CA HIS A 94 15.47 0.73 24.32
C HIS A 94 14.19 0.26 23.62
N GLY A 95 14.10 -1.05 23.32
CA GLY A 95 12.95 -1.61 22.62
C GLY A 95 13.03 -1.46 21.10
N PHE A 96 11.86 -1.36 20.44
CA PHE A 96 11.79 -1.18 18.99
C PHE A 96 10.51 -0.48 18.56
N ARG A 97 10.56 0.13 17.38
CA ARG A 97 9.40 0.64 16.65
C ARG A 97 9.30 -0.06 15.31
N LYS A 98 8.11 -0.58 15.01
CA LYS A 98 7.85 -1.31 13.77
C LYS A 98 6.54 -0.90 13.12
N ARG A 99 6.51 -1.09 11.80
CA ARG A 99 5.30 -1.07 10.97
C ARG A 99 5.14 -2.40 10.29
N VAL A 100 3.92 -2.90 10.27
CA VAL A 100 3.59 -4.20 9.67
C VAL A 100 2.40 -4.02 8.75
N VAL A 101 2.50 -4.56 7.54
CA VAL A 101 1.37 -4.76 6.64
C VAL A 101 1.16 -6.26 6.54
N TYR A 102 0.00 -6.72 6.99
CA TYR A 102 -0.43 -8.10 6.82
C TYR A 102 -1.17 -8.22 5.49
N LEU A 103 -0.69 -9.14 4.65
CA LEU A 103 -1.28 -9.42 3.36
C LEU A 103 -2.05 -10.72 3.40
N ASP A 104 -3.12 -10.82 2.62
CA ASP A 104 -3.92 -12.04 2.52
C ASP A 104 -3.04 -13.24 2.10
N GLY A 105 -3.38 -14.44 2.57
CA GLY A 105 -2.55 -15.63 2.38
C GLY A 105 -2.32 -16.02 0.93
N ASP A 106 -3.23 -15.64 0.04
CA ASP A 106 -3.21 -15.91 -1.41
C ASP A 106 -2.46 -14.85 -2.25
N VAL A 107 -1.97 -13.77 -1.63
CA VAL A 107 -1.18 -12.73 -2.32
C VAL A 107 0.10 -13.30 -2.93
N PHE A 108 0.71 -14.29 -2.28
CA PHE A 108 1.82 -15.06 -2.83
C PHE A 108 1.48 -16.55 -2.89
N PRO A 109 1.98 -17.28 -3.91
CA PRO A 109 1.84 -18.74 -3.97
C PRO A 109 2.46 -19.44 -2.74
N GLU A 110 1.83 -20.51 -2.25
CA GLU A 110 2.36 -21.34 -1.14
C GLU A 110 3.78 -21.86 -1.41
N SER A 111 4.14 -22.08 -2.68
CA SER A 111 5.48 -22.51 -3.08
C SER A 111 6.59 -21.54 -2.66
N LEU A 112 6.27 -20.30 -2.30
CA LEU A 112 7.24 -19.30 -1.82
C LEU A 112 7.47 -19.35 -0.30
N ILE A 113 6.68 -20.10 0.45
CA ILE A 113 6.80 -20.21 1.91
C ILE A 113 8.21 -20.68 2.31
N GLY A 114 8.72 -21.75 1.67
CA GLY A 114 10.07 -22.25 1.95
C GLY A 114 11.17 -21.23 1.72
N SER A 115 11.11 -20.52 0.60
CA SER A 115 12.08 -19.45 0.29
C SER A 115 12.02 -18.29 1.30
N ALA A 116 10.83 -17.92 1.76
CA ALA A 116 10.66 -16.89 2.77
C ALA A 116 11.16 -17.34 4.17
N VAL A 117 11.05 -18.63 4.50
CA VAL A 117 11.65 -19.22 5.72
C VAL A 117 13.17 -19.20 5.66
N ASP A 118 13.74 -19.54 4.50
CA ASP A 118 15.19 -19.61 4.32
C ASP A 118 15.85 -18.21 4.29
N ALA A 119 15.18 -17.21 3.72
CA ALA A 119 15.69 -15.85 3.57
C ALA A 119 14.61 -14.79 3.90
N PRO A 120 14.17 -14.67 5.16
CA PRO A 120 13.09 -13.77 5.54
C PRO A 120 13.47 -12.28 5.46
N LEU A 121 14.75 -11.94 5.56
CA LEU A 121 15.24 -10.56 5.46
C LEU A 121 15.70 -10.25 4.04
N ILE A 122 14.99 -9.35 3.39
CA ILE A 122 15.32 -8.87 2.04
C ILE A 122 16.03 -7.52 2.14
N LEU A 123 17.32 -7.49 1.81
CA LEU A 123 18.12 -6.27 1.80
C LEU A 123 18.01 -5.55 0.45
N ASP A 124 16.92 -4.81 0.29
CA ASP A 124 16.59 -4.09 -0.94
C ASP A 124 16.01 -2.71 -0.63
N GLY A 125 16.83 -1.68 -0.92
CA GLY A 125 16.42 -0.29 -0.67
C GLY A 125 15.23 0.17 -1.50
N GLN A 126 14.98 -0.43 -2.67
CA GLN A 126 13.77 -0.11 -3.46
C GLN A 126 12.53 -0.76 -2.82
N LEU A 127 12.61 -2.04 -2.43
CA LEU A 127 11.52 -2.71 -1.72
C LEU A 127 11.15 -1.92 -0.45
N ARG A 128 12.15 -1.48 0.33
CA ARG A 128 11.91 -0.69 1.53
C ARG A 128 11.24 0.65 1.23
N ARG A 129 11.64 1.35 0.15
CA ARG A 129 10.98 2.61 -0.26
C ARG A 129 9.53 2.38 -0.67
N GLU A 130 9.24 1.35 -1.47
CA GLU A 130 7.88 1.02 -1.90
C GLU A 130 7.00 0.56 -0.73
N SER A 131 7.54 -0.27 0.18
CA SER A 131 6.81 -0.69 1.40
C SER A 131 6.51 0.49 2.33
N SER A 132 7.46 1.44 2.47
CA SER A 132 7.21 2.66 3.24
C SER A 132 6.22 3.61 2.55
N ALA A 133 6.17 3.63 1.22
CA ALA A 133 5.19 4.40 0.45
C ALA A 133 3.80 3.75 0.54
N LEU A 134 3.72 2.43 0.49
CA LEU A 134 2.50 1.66 0.75
C LEU A 134 1.92 2.01 2.12
N ASP A 135 2.72 1.88 3.16
CA ASP A 135 2.30 2.21 4.53
C ASP A 135 1.76 3.65 4.64
N ARG A 136 2.45 4.63 4.07
CA ARG A 136 1.95 6.02 4.06
C ARG A 136 0.62 6.16 3.32
N ALA A 137 0.45 5.50 2.18
CA ALA A 137 -0.81 5.54 1.44
C ALA A 137 -1.96 4.93 2.25
N LEU A 138 -1.69 3.79 2.94
CA LEU A 138 -2.65 3.14 3.85
C LEU A 138 -3.04 4.02 5.04
N VAL A 139 -2.06 4.69 5.66
CA VAL A 139 -2.31 5.66 6.76
C VAL A 139 -3.17 6.83 6.31
N HIS A 140 -2.97 7.33 5.08
CA HIS A 140 -3.71 8.48 4.55
C HIS A 140 -5.05 8.09 3.90
N GLY A 141 -5.36 6.79 3.78
CA GLY A 141 -6.55 6.29 3.09
C GLY A 141 -6.55 6.64 1.59
N ASP A 142 -5.40 6.58 0.94
CA ASP A 142 -5.28 6.73 -0.51
C ASP A 142 -5.26 5.34 -1.15
N ASP A 143 -6.45 4.76 -1.32
CA ASP A 143 -6.60 3.37 -1.77
C ASP A 143 -5.99 3.11 -3.15
N LEU A 144 -6.05 4.08 -4.08
CA LEU A 144 -5.45 3.93 -5.41
C LEU A 144 -3.92 3.92 -5.38
N GLU A 145 -3.32 4.81 -4.58
CA GLU A 145 -1.87 4.79 -4.38
C GLU A 145 -1.46 3.53 -3.63
N ALA A 146 -2.21 3.11 -2.59
CA ALA A 146 -1.94 1.90 -1.83
C ALA A 146 -1.98 0.65 -2.73
N GLN A 147 -2.99 0.47 -3.58
CA GLN A 147 -3.07 -0.62 -4.56
C GLN A 147 -1.86 -0.63 -5.51
N SER A 148 -1.48 0.54 -6.01
CA SER A 148 -0.33 0.67 -6.90
C SER A 148 0.98 0.31 -6.20
N ARG A 149 1.18 0.76 -4.96
CA ARG A 149 2.37 0.43 -4.16
C ARG A 149 2.39 -1.04 -3.77
N LEU A 150 1.24 -1.60 -3.38
CA LEU A 150 1.14 -3.02 -3.07
C LEU A 150 1.56 -3.89 -4.25
N ALA A 151 1.10 -3.59 -5.46
CA ALA A 151 1.50 -4.33 -6.66
C ALA A 151 3.02 -4.33 -6.89
N LEU A 152 3.69 -3.19 -6.65
CA LEU A 152 5.15 -3.08 -6.76
C LEU A 152 5.87 -3.84 -5.64
N VAL A 153 5.36 -3.79 -4.41
CA VAL A 153 5.90 -4.56 -3.26
C VAL A 153 5.78 -6.04 -3.52
N VAL A 154 4.59 -6.51 -3.92
CA VAL A 154 4.32 -7.94 -4.20
C VAL A 154 5.23 -8.47 -5.30
N GLU A 155 5.33 -7.75 -6.42
CA GLU A 155 6.21 -8.17 -7.51
C GLU A 155 7.66 -8.27 -7.04
N ARG A 156 8.14 -7.28 -6.27
CA ARG A 156 9.53 -7.25 -5.85
C ARG A 156 9.87 -8.29 -4.78
N VAL A 157 8.96 -8.57 -3.86
CA VAL A 157 9.09 -9.68 -2.90
C VAL A 157 9.12 -11.01 -3.65
N ALA A 158 8.18 -11.24 -4.57
CA ALA A 158 8.15 -12.46 -5.38
C ALA A 158 9.44 -12.66 -6.18
N TRP A 159 10.00 -11.59 -6.75
CA TRP A 159 11.28 -11.63 -7.44
C TRP A 159 12.42 -12.11 -6.53
N HIS A 160 12.51 -11.60 -5.30
CA HIS A 160 13.52 -12.04 -4.34
C HIS A 160 13.34 -13.50 -3.91
N LEU A 161 12.09 -13.91 -3.66
CA LEU A 161 11.80 -15.26 -3.17
C LEU A 161 11.92 -16.33 -4.26
N THR A 162 11.74 -16.01 -5.53
CA THR A 162 11.89 -16.97 -6.64
C THR A 162 13.32 -17.07 -7.18
N GLY A 163 14.17 -16.07 -6.92
CA GLY A 163 15.49 -15.96 -7.52
C GLY A 163 15.47 -15.85 -9.05
N ARG A 164 14.30 -15.56 -9.65
CA ARG A 164 14.13 -15.48 -11.11
C ARG A 164 13.98 -14.04 -11.58
N PRO A 165 14.90 -13.55 -12.44
CA PRO A 165 14.74 -12.25 -13.09
C PRO A 165 13.60 -12.22 -14.15
N GLU A 166 12.99 -13.34 -14.48
CA GLU A 166 12.05 -13.48 -15.59
C GLU A 166 10.65 -12.90 -15.35
N LEU A 167 10.28 -12.55 -14.11
CA LEU A 167 9.07 -11.74 -13.86
C LEU A 167 9.31 -10.24 -14.08
N ALA A 168 10.57 -9.84 -14.26
CA ALA A 168 10.94 -8.49 -14.63
C ALA A 168 11.14 -8.43 -16.16
N VAL A 169 10.18 -7.80 -16.84
CA VAL A 169 10.36 -7.27 -18.18
C VAL A 169 10.12 -8.24 -19.33
N ALA A 170 8.91 -8.77 -19.46
CA ALA A 170 8.39 -8.88 -20.81
C ALA A 170 8.31 -7.44 -21.36
N ARG A 171 8.98 -7.19 -22.52
CA ARG A 171 8.90 -5.90 -23.22
C ARG A 171 7.41 -5.55 -23.40
N PRO A 172 6.95 -4.36 -22.94
CA PRO A 172 5.52 -4.07 -23.00
C PRO A 172 5.04 -4.26 -24.42
N PRO A 173 3.86 -4.89 -24.63
CA PRO A 173 3.18 -4.81 -25.90
C PRO A 173 3.10 -3.34 -26.29
N ALA A 174 3.44 -3.00 -27.55
CA ALA A 174 3.37 -1.62 -28.01
C ALA A 174 1.96 -1.08 -27.74
N GLY A 175 1.87 0.07 -27.07
CA GLY A 175 0.59 0.72 -26.81
C GLY A 175 -0.09 0.41 -25.47
N VAL A 176 0.51 -0.40 -24.53
CA VAL A 176 -0.09 -0.64 -23.20
C VAL A 176 -0.44 0.65 -22.49
N ALA A 177 0.52 1.58 -22.41
CA ALA A 177 0.30 2.87 -21.74
C ALA A 177 -0.77 3.71 -22.46
N GLY A 178 -0.83 3.68 -23.80
CA GLY A 178 -1.86 4.36 -24.59
C GLY A 178 -3.26 3.81 -24.31
N ARG A 179 -3.43 2.49 -24.43
CA ARG A 179 -4.72 1.84 -24.13
C ARG A 179 -5.18 2.07 -22.71
N ALA A 180 -4.24 1.99 -21.74
CA ALA A 180 -4.56 2.28 -20.35
C ALA A 180 -5.01 3.73 -20.15
N ARG A 181 -4.36 4.70 -20.81
CA ARG A 181 -4.78 6.10 -20.77
C ARG A 181 -6.19 6.27 -21.34
N GLU A 182 -6.49 5.65 -22.47
CA GLU A 182 -7.83 5.69 -23.07
C GLU A 182 -8.91 5.18 -22.11
N LEU A 183 -8.64 4.07 -21.39
CA LEU A 183 -9.55 3.55 -20.36
C LEU A 183 -9.71 4.52 -19.17
N LEU A 184 -8.62 5.13 -18.70
CA LEU A 184 -8.64 6.10 -17.62
C LEU A 184 -9.36 7.40 -18.01
N ASP A 185 -9.31 7.79 -19.29
CA ASP A 185 -9.97 8.99 -19.82
C ASP A 185 -11.44 8.75 -20.13
N ALA A 186 -11.83 7.52 -20.48
CA ALA A 186 -13.20 7.19 -20.86
C ALA A 186 -14.19 7.34 -19.70
N ASP A 187 -13.83 6.88 -18.52
CA ASP A 187 -14.64 7.02 -17.29
C ASP A 187 -13.78 7.15 -16.05
N PRO A 188 -13.20 8.33 -15.78
CA PRO A 188 -12.35 8.53 -14.61
C PRO A 188 -13.07 8.28 -13.27
N GLY A 189 -14.38 8.55 -13.20
CA GLY A 189 -15.22 8.34 -12.02
C GLY A 189 -15.49 6.87 -11.71
N GLY A 190 -15.65 6.06 -12.74
CA GLY A 190 -16.00 4.64 -12.61
C GLY A 190 -14.82 3.69 -12.44
N VAL A 191 -13.57 4.14 -12.65
CA VAL A 191 -12.40 3.29 -12.41
C VAL A 191 -12.26 3.00 -10.92
N THR A 192 -12.40 1.73 -10.51
CA THR A 192 -12.32 1.33 -9.10
C THR A 192 -10.90 1.03 -8.64
N GLY A 193 -10.03 0.55 -9.55
CA GLY A 193 -8.64 0.23 -9.23
C GLY A 193 -7.72 0.15 -10.44
N ILE A 194 -6.43 0.30 -10.20
CA ILE A 194 -5.39 0.16 -11.24
C ILE A 194 -5.26 -1.29 -11.71
N ALA A 195 -5.63 -2.25 -10.85
CA ALA A 195 -5.64 -3.66 -11.19
C ALA A 195 -6.64 -3.98 -12.32
N ASP A 196 -7.83 -3.36 -12.30
CA ASP A 196 -8.85 -3.55 -13.35
C ASP A 196 -8.37 -3.02 -14.70
N VAL A 197 -7.71 -1.85 -14.69
CA VAL A 197 -7.11 -1.27 -15.90
C VAL A 197 -5.98 -2.16 -16.43
N ALA A 198 -5.14 -2.70 -15.55
CA ALA A 198 -4.06 -3.61 -15.94
C ALA A 198 -4.60 -4.90 -16.57
N ALA A 199 -5.63 -5.49 -15.96
CA ALA A 199 -6.33 -6.67 -16.50
C ALA A 199 -6.95 -6.38 -17.87
N ALA A 200 -7.62 -5.24 -18.04
CA ALA A 200 -8.24 -4.84 -19.30
C ALA A 200 -7.23 -4.65 -20.45
N VAL A 201 -5.99 -4.24 -20.14
CA VAL A 201 -4.91 -4.14 -21.15
C VAL A 201 -4.02 -5.38 -21.22
N GLY A 202 -4.32 -6.44 -20.45
CA GLY A 202 -3.67 -7.75 -20.52
C GLY A 202 -2.27 -7.80 -19.90
N VAL A 203 -2.01 -7.03 -18.82
CA VAL A 203 -0.72 -7.00 -18.13
C VAL A 203 -0.87 -6.99 -16.60
N SER A 204 0.22 -7.25 -15.87
CA SER A 204 0.22 -7.07 -14.42
C SER A 204 0.15 -5.58 -14.02
N SER A 205 -0.37 -5.28 -12.83
CA SER A 205 -0.43 -3.92 -12.29
C SER A 205 0.95 -3.26 -12.23
N ALA A 206 1.97 -3.99 -11.77
CA ALA A 206 3.33 -3.48 -11.72
C ALA A 206 3.90 -3.14 -13.12
N HIS A 207 3.59 -3.99 -14.12
CA HIS A 207 3.97 -3.73 -15.51
C HIS A 207 3.27 -2.47 -16.06
N LEU A 208 1.97 -2.35 -15.83
CA LEU A 208 1.21 -1.14 -16.21
C LEU A 208 1.83 0.11 -15.58
N ILE A 209 2.07 0.09 -14.27
CA ILE A 209 2.62 1.25 -13.54
C ILE A 209 3.97 1.67 -14.14
N ARG A 210 4.88 0.74 -14.38
CA ARG A 210 6.19 1.05 -14.96
C ARG A 210 6.08 1.57 -16.40
N SER A 211 5.26 0.91 -17.24
CA SER A 211 5.06 1.30 -18.64
C SER A 211 4.43 2.69 -18.75
N PHE A 212 3.39 2.94 -17.96
CA PHE A 212 2.67 4.20 -17.94
C PHE A 212 3.57 5.34 -17.44
N THR A 213 4.28 5.12 -16.31
CA THR A 213 5.21 6.11 -15.75
C THR A 213 6.34 6.44 -16.72
N ARG A 214 6.89 5.45 -17.40
CA ARG A 214 7.93 5.69 -18.42
C ARG A 214 7.40 6.48 -19.61
N THR A 215 6.17 6.28 -20.02
CA THR A 215 5.57 6.94 -21.19
C THR A 215 5.09 8.35 -20.86
N TYR A 216 4.44 8.54 -19.69
CA TYR A 216 3.77 9.80 -19.34
C TYR A 216 4.43 10.56 -18.19
N GLY A 217 5.52 10.06 -17.60
CA GLY A 217 6.27 10.72 -16.52
C GLY A 217 5.61 10.62 -15.13
N ILE A 218 4.36 10.15 -15.04
CA ILE A 218 3.60 9.99 -13.79
C ILE A 218 2.95 8.61 -13.75
N PRO A 219 2.76 8.00 -12.57
CA PRO A 219 2.08 6.72 -12.46
C PRO A 219 0.57 6.83 -12.76
N PRO A 220 -0.09 5.73 -13.18
CA PRO A 220 -1.48 5.76 -13.65
C PRO A 220 -2.46 6.24 -12.57
N HIS A 221 -2.25 5.92 -11.29
CA HIS A 221 -3.11 6.40 -10.20
C HIS A 221 -3.07 7.94 -10.08
N ARG A 222 -1.89 8.56 -10.19
CA ARG A 222 -1.77 10.03 -10.18
C ARG A 222 -2.41 10.68 -11.39
N TYR A 223 -2.29 10.04 -12.55
CA TYR A 223 -2.98 10.46 -13.74
C TYR A 223 -4.50 10.46 -13.52
N LEU A 224 -5.04 9.35 -13.00
CA LEU A 224 -6.47 9.22 -12.70
C LEU A 224 -6.97 10.27 -11.71
N ILE A 225 -6.22 10.51 -10.61
CA ILE A 225 -6.56 11.57 -9.65
C ILE A 225 -6.62 12.93 -10.34
N GLY A 226 -5.67 13.24 -11.23
CA GLY A 226 -5.72 14.48 -12.03
C GLY A 226 -7.01 14.60 -12.84
N ARG A 227 -7.38 13.54 -13.57
CA ARG A 227 -8.62 13.51 -14.38
C ARG A 227 -9.89 13.65 -13.52
N ARG A 228 -9.93 12.99 -12.35
CA ARG A 228 -11.03 13.17 -11.38
C ARG A 228 -11.13 14.61 -10.86
N LEU A 229 -10.00 15.23 -10.59
CA LEU A 229 -9.99 16.64 -10.15
C LEU A 229 -10.45 17.60 -11.25
N ASP A 230 -10.12 17.32 -12.51
CA ASP A 230 -10.64 18.12 -13.64
C ASP A 230 -12.16 18.05 -13.72
N LEU A 231 -12.73 16.83 -13.61
CA LEU A 231 -14.18 16.65 -13.54
C LEU A 231 -14.79 17.33 -12.30
N ALA A 232 -14.15 17.19 -11.14
CA ALA A 232 -14.62 17.82 -9.91
C ALA A 232 -14.66 19.34 -10.03
N ARG A 233 -13.66 19.95 -10.65
CA ARG A 233 -13.64 21.40 -10.92
C ARG A 233 -14.83 21.84 -11.78
N GLN A 234 -15.10 21.13 -12.86
CA GLN A 234 -16.22 21.43 -13.76
C GLN A 234 -17.56 21.40 -13.01
N ARG A 235 -17.80 20.35 -12.20
CA ARG A 235 -19.04 20.18 -11.42
C ARG A 235 -19.18 21.21 -10.31
N LEU A 236 -18.08 21.53 -9.61
CA LEU A 236 -18.08 22.59 -8.60
C LEU A 236 -18.43 23.96 -9.19
N LEU A 237 -17.88 24.28 -10.37
CA LEU A 237 -18.21 25.52 -11.09
C LEU A 237 -19.65 25.53 -11.62
N ALA A 238 -20.25 24.37 -11.86
CA ALA A 238 -21.68 24.23 -12.17
C ALA A 238 -22.59 24.37 -10.93
N GLY A 239 -22.01 24.54 -9.72
CA GLY A 239 -22.77 24.76 -8.48
C GLY A 239 -23.10 23.51 -7.69
N GLU A 240 -22.62 22.32 -8.12
CA GLU A 240 -22.90 21.06 -7.41
C GLU A 240 -22.21 21.03 -6.03
N ALA A 241 -22.88 20.47 -5.02
CA ALA A 241 -22.34 20.39 -3.65
C ALA A 241 -21.06 19.53 -3.59
N PRO A 242 -20.01 19.95 -2.85
CA PRO A 242 -18.73 19.22 -2.79
C PRO A 242 -18.84 17.75 -2.36
N VAL A 243 -19.83 17.38 -1.56
CA VAL A 243 -20.07 16.00 -1.14
C VAL A 243 -20.57 15.15 -2.32
N GLU A 244 -21.46 15.68 -3.13
CA GLU A 244 -22.01 15.03 -4.34
C GLU A 244 -20.93 14.91 -5.41
N VAL A 245 -20.16 15.99 -5.62
CA VAL A 245 -19.04 16.01 -6.54
C VAL A 245 -18.01 14.93 -6.19
N ALA A 246 -17.68 14.75 -4.92
CA ALA A 246 -16.73 13.71 -4.50
C ALA A 246 -17.17 12.32 -4.98
N THR A 247 -18.40 11.93 -4.70
CA THR A 247 -18.94 10.63 -5.11
C THR A 247 -19.03 10.50 -6.62
N ALA A 248 -19.55 11.53 -7.30
CA ALA A 248 -19.77 11.51 -8.74
C ALA A 248 -18.47 11.50 -9.56
N THR A 249 -17.34 11.92 -8.98
CA THR A 249 -16.03 11.93 -9.63
C THR A 249 -15.09 10.82 -9.14
N GLY A 250 -15.61 9.84 -8.38
CA GLY A 250 -14.89 8.64 -7.98
C GLY A 250 -13.95 8.83 -6.78
N PHE A 251 -14.09 9.93 -6.01
CA PHE A 251 -13.46 10.03 -4.71
C PHE A 251 -14.28 9.27 -3.67
N TYR A 252 -13.59 8.68 -2.69
CA TYR A 252 -14.22 7.92 -1.64
C TYR A 252 -15.23 8.75 -0.83
N ASP A 253 -14.83 9.97 -0.46
CA ASP A 253 -15.65 10.95 0.24
C ASP A 253 -15.17 12.40 -0.02
N GLN A 254 -15.86 13.37 0.58
CA GLN A 254 -15.48 14.79 0.48
C GLN A 254 -14.11 15.08 1.10
N ALA A 255 -13.70 14.37 2.15
CA ALA A 255 -12.40 14.57 2.80
C ALA A 255 -11.27 14.12 1.86
N HIS A 256 -11.45 12.99 1.17
CA HIS A 256 -10.55 12.48 0.14
C HIS A 256 -10.42 13.48 -1.02
N LEU A 257 -11.55 13.95 -1.58
CA LEU A 257 -11.54 15.01 -2.59
C LEU A 257 -10.79 16.25 -2.08
N THR A 258 -11.10 16.73 -0.86
CA THR A 258 -10.51 17.94 -0.29
C THR A 258 -8.99 17.83 -0.15
N ARG A 259 -8.49 16.66 0.26
CA ARG A 259 -7.05 16.40 0.40
C ARG A 259 -6.33 16.54 -0.94
N HIS A 260 -6.80 15.86 -1.98
CA HIS A 260 -6.20 15.93 -3.32
C HIS A 260 -6.39 17.29 -3.97
N PHE A 261 -7.54 17.94 -3.76
CA PHE A 261 -7.83 19.27 -4.26
C PHE A 261 -6.87 20.31 -3.67
N ARG A 262 -6.59 20.25 -2.35
CA ARG A 262 -5.58 21.10 -1.70
C ARG A 262 -4.18 20.84 -2.20
N GLN A 263 -3.84 19.58 -2.39
CA GLN A 263 -2.51 19.17 -2.85
C GLN A 263 -2.21 19.73 -4.26
N LEU A 264 -3.21 19.75 -5.15
CA LEU A 264 -3.02 20.22 -6.53
C LEU A 264 -3.27 21.72 -6.70
N LEU A 265 -4.28 22.27 -6.02
CA LEU A 265 -4.79 23.62 -6.27
C LEU A 265 -4.60 24.58 -5.08
N ALA A 266 -3.97 24.15 -4.00
CA ALA A 266 -3.72 24.91 -2.78
C ALA A 266 -4.98 25.53 -2.14
N THR A 267 -6.19 25.07 -2.51
CA THR A 267 -7.49 25.55 -1.99
C THR A 267 -8.42 24.38 -1.70
N THR A 268 -9.58 24.63 -1.07
CA THR A 268 -10.60 23.61 -0.85
C THR A 268 -11.68 23.64 -1.92
N PRO A 269 -12.40 22.52 -2.20
CA PRO A 269 -13.52 22.51 -3.14
C PRO A 269 -14.55 23.60 -2.87
N GLY A 270 -14.97 23.79 -1.61
CA GLY A 270 -15.95 24.80 -1.26
C GLY A 270 -15.45 26.24 -1.37
N ARG A 271 -14.14 26.50 -1.21
CA ARG A 271 -13.57 27.83 -1.51
C ARG A 271 -13.47 28.06 -3.00
N TYR A 272 -13.08 27.06 -3.75
CA TYR A 272 -12.99 27.11 -5.21
C TYR A 272 -14.35 27.43 -5.83
N GLN A 273 -15.42 26.81 -5.36
CA GLN A 273 -16.79 27.06 -5.80
C GLN A 273 -17.24 28.49 -5.51
N ARG A 274 -16.98 29.03 -4.31
CA ARG A 274 -17.37 30.39 -3.91
C ARG A 274 -16.54 31.49 -4.54
N GLY A 275 -15.33 31.23 -4.99
CA GLY A 275 -14.47 32.23 -5.65
C GLY A 275 -14.88 32.56 -7.07
N THR A 276 -15.94 31.93 -7.57
CA THR A 276 -16.54 32.17 -8.88
C THR A 276 -17.84 32.98 -8.78
N THR A 277 -18.27 33.38 -7.60
CA THR A 277 -19.31 34.36 -7.30
C THR A 277 -18.66 35.67 -6.83
#